data_616f2bee5020574c3ffb2e5054e1d824
#
_entry.id   616f2bee5020574c3ffb2e5054e1d824
#
_cell.length_a   1.000
_cell.length_b   1.000
_cell.length_c   1.000
_cell.angle_alpha   90.00
_cell.angle_beta   90.00
_cell.angle_gamma   90.00
#
_symmetry.space_group_name_H-M   'P 1'
#
loop_
_entity.id
_entity.type
_entity.pdbx_description
1 polymer ?
#
loop_
_entity_poly.entity_id
_entity_poly.type
_entity_poly.pdbx_seq_one_letter_code
_entity_poly.pdbx_strand_id
1 'polypeptide(L)'
;MFKPDYIFLSNAKRYVQLATELLQKGDEFKVIATSNVTKTSGKFDYTLKYATLLDEDAEIIDNSFIMLLKVMIRLGVKKVALGGFDGYMGDRRKNYVNPNMEYKFSKKQAESLNEYVCTVLKTLSDELEMEFITDSLYAE
;
A
#
# COMPACT_ATOMS: atom_id res chain seq x y z
N MET A 1 7.91 19.66 5.89
CA MET A 1 8.04 18.36 5.19
C MET A 1 7.49 17.26 6.11
N PHE A 2 6.58 16.46 5.63
CA PHE A 2 6.02 15.35 6.41
C PHE A 2 7.11 14.31 6.69
N LYS A 3 7.30 13.93 7.96
CA LYS A 3 8.26 12.91 8.37
C LYS A 3 7.47 11.68 8.83
N PRO A 4 7.51 10.55 8.09
CA PRO A 4 6.83 9.34 8.51
C PRO A 4 7.58 8.67 9.67
N ASP A 5 6.86 7.98 10.55
CA ASP A 5 7.45 7.11 11.56
C ASP A 5 7.81 5.73 10.96
N TYR A 6 6.98 5.27 10.03
CA TYR A 6 7.13 3.98 9.35
C TYR A 6 6.92 4.10 7.85
N ILE A 7 7.64 3.27 7.09
CA ILE A 7 7.40 3.03 5.67
C ILE A 7 7.10 1.55 5.49
N PHE A 8 6.02 1.24 4.78
CA PHE A 8 5.63 -0.12 4.44
C PHE A 8 5.88 -0.42 2.96
N LEU A 9 6.56 -1.55 2.69
CA LEU A 9 6.92 -1.98 1.35
C LEU A 9 6.53 -3.44 1.12
N SER A 10 5.67 -3.70 0.15
CA SER A 10 5.27 -5.04 -0.28
C SER A 10 5.67 -5.38 -1.73
N ASN A 11 6.32 -4.45 -2.42
CA ASN A 11 6.71 -4.59 -3.82
C ASN A 11 8.21 -4.35 -3.99
N ALA A 12 8.94 -5.40 -4.41
CA ALA A 12 10.40 -5.34 -4.58
C ALA A 12 10.84 -4.30 -5.63
N LYS A 13 10.07 -4.12 -6.71
CA LYS A 13 10.36 -3.10 -7.72
C LYS A 13 10.30 -1.69 -7.12
N ARG A 14 9.31 -1.42 -6.26
CA ARG A 14 9.20 -0.14 -5.55
C ARG A 14 10.34 0.08 -4.59
N TYR A 15 10.74 -0.97 -3.86
CA TYR A 15 11.91 -0.89 -3.01
C TYR A 15 13.16 -0.48 -3.79
N VAL A 16 13.43 -1.12 -4.93
CA VAL A 16 14.60 -0.78 -5.77
C VAL A 16 14.53 0.67 -6.26
N GLN A 17 13.36 1.17 -6.65
CA GLN A 17 13.19 2.56 -7.09
C GLN A 17 13.43 3.58 -5.97
N LEU A 18 13.14 3.23 -4.73
CA LEU A 18 13.26 4.09 -3.54
C LEU A 18 14.55 3.84 -2.74
N ALA A 19 15.33 2.81 -3.09
CA ALA A 19 16.45 2.35 -2.27
C ALA A 19 17.46 3.44 -1.94
N THR A 20 17.80 4.30 -2.91
CA THR A 20 18.74 5.41 -2.70
C THR A 20 18.21 6.41 -1.67
N GLU A 21 16.93 6.80 -1.78
CA GLU A 21 16.30 7.74 -0.85
C GLU A 21 16.17 7.14 0.56
N LEU A 22 15.82 5.86 0.64
CA LEU A 22 15.70 5.14 1.92
C LEU A 22 17.05 5.03 2.63
N LEU A 23 18.12 4.75 1.89
CA LEU A 23 19.48 4.68 2.43
C LEU A 23 20.01 6.06 2.89
N GLN A 24 19.69 7.13 2.16
CA GLN A 24 20.10 8.49 2.51
C GLN A 24 19.43 9.01 3.79
N LYS A 25 18.19 8.60 4.06
CA LYS A 25 17.44 9.03 5.24
C LYS A 25 17.82 8.30 6.53
N GLY A 26 18.56 7.21 6.43
CA GLY A 26 19.10 6.49 7.58
C GLY A 26 18.04 6.02 8.58
N ASP A 27 18.23 6.37 9.86
CA ASP A 27 17.35 5.96 10.96
C ASP A 27 16.18 6.95 11.25
N GLU A 28 15.86 7.83 10.32
CA GLU A 28 14.77 8.79 10.52
C GLU A 28 13.38 8.15 10.62
N PHE A 29 13.21 6.95 10.06
CA PHE A 29 11.97 6.17 10.10
C PHE A 29 12.28 4.68 10.10
N LYS A 30 11.30 3.86 10.47
CA LYS A 30 11.40 2.40 10.44
C LYS A 30 10.86 1.84 9.13
N VAL A 31 11.57 0.85 8.57
CA VAL A 31 11.17 0.18 7.33
C VAL A 31 10.58 -1.18 7.65
N ILE A 32 9.31 -1.33 7.31
CA ILE A 32 8.55 -2.58 7.39
C ILE A 32 8.42 -3.12 5.96
N ALA A 33 8.85 -4.33 5.72
CA ALA A 33 8.73 -4.93 4.39
C ALA A 33 8.23 -6.37 4.46
N THR A 34 7.57 -6.80 3.40
CA THR A 34 7.14 -8.19 3.26
C THR A 34 8.29 -9.09 2.81
N SER A 35 8.22 -10.39 3.10
CA SER A 35 9.31 -11.33 2.87
C SER A 35 9.74 -11.52 1.40
N ASN A 36 8.88 -11.18 0.45
CA ASN A 36 9.24 -11.11 -0.98
C ASN A 36 10.18 -9.93 -1.29
N VAL A 37 10.10 -8.83 -0.52
CA VAL A 37 10.98 -7.66 -0.64
C VAL A 37 12.28 -7.89 0.11
N THR A 38 12.25 -8.43 1.32
CA THR A 38 13.43 -8.63 2.17
C THR A 38 14.41 -9.70 1.64
N LYS A 39 14.04 -10.42 0.58
CA LYS A 39 14.98 -11.27 -0.18
C LYS A 39 16.05 -10.48 -0.93
N THR A 40 15.81 -9.17 -1.13
CA THR A 40 16.81 -8.26 -1.69
C THR A 40 17.81 -7.87 -0.61
N SER A 41 19.03 -7.50 -1.01
CA SER A 41 20.01 -6.93 -0.08
C SER A 41 19.56 -5.51 0.32
N GLY A 42 19.00 -5.37 1.50
CA GLY A 42 18.50 -4.09 2.00
C GLY A 42 18.50 -4.04 3.52
N LYS A 43 18.31 -2.84 4.07
CA LYS A 43 18.16 -2.63 5.51
C LYS A 43 16.68 -2.52 5.83
N PHE A 44 16.16 -3.48 6.59
CA PHE A 44 14.76 -3.55 7.01
C PHE A 44 14.71 -3.68 8.53
N ASP A 45 13.83 -2.92 9.19
CA ASP A 45 13.62 -3.01 10.63
C ASP A 45 12.69 -4.18 10.97
N TYR A 46 11.66 -4.41 10.15
CA TYR A 46 10.70 -5.49 10.34
C TYR A 46 10.40 -6.21 9.03
N THR A 47 10.30 -7.53 9.11
CA THR A 47 9.88 -8.38 7.99
C THR A 47 8.55 -9.07 8.30
N LEU A 48 7.58 -8.93 7.41
CA LEU A 48 6.28 -9.59 7.49
C LEU A 48 6.19 -10.73 6.47
N LYS A 49 5.55 -11.83 6.87
CA LYS A 49 5.37 -12.98 5.98
C LYS A 49 4.37 -12.63 4.87
N TYR A 50 4.86 -12.44 3.65
CA TYR A 50 4.08 -12.03 2.46
C TYR A 50 2.84 -12.90 2.22
N ALA A 51 3.02 -14.23 2.21
CA ALA A 51 1.96 -15.18 1.94
C ALA A 51 0.75 -15.05 2.89
N THR A 52 0.92 -14.55 4.11
CA THR A 52 -0.18 -14.38 5.07
C THR A 52 -1.04 -13.15 4.82
N LEU A 53 -0.63 -12.29 3.89
CA LEU A 53 -1.30 -11.03 3.55
C LEU A 53 -1.99 -11.09 2.18
N LEU A 54 -1.80 -12.18 1.43
CA LEU A 54 -2.40 -12.38 0.11
C LEU A 54 -3.90 -12.65 0.19
N ASP A 55 -4.60 -12.29 -0.88
CA ASP A 55 -5.98 -12.68 -1.17
C ASP A 55 -5.95 -13.75 -2.29
N GLU A 56 -5.61 -14.99 -1.94
CA GLU A 56 -5.34 -16.09 -2.90
C GLU A 56 -6.52 -16.40 -3.81
N ASP A 57 -7.76 -16.17 -3.33
CA ASP A 57 -8.99 -16.41 -4.08
C ASP A 57 -9.43 -15.22 -4.95
N ALA A 58 -8.69 -14.11 -4.92
CA ALA A 58 -9.01 -12.92 -5.68
C ALA A 58 -8.23 -12.84 -7.00
N GLU A 59 -8.80 -12.19 -8.02
CA GLU A 59 -8.08 -11.87 -9.27
C GLU A 59 -6.84 -11.03 -8.99
N ILE A 60 -6.92 -10.13 -8.01
CA ILE A 60 -5.82 -9.31 -7.52
C ILE A 60 -5.38 -9.87 -6.18
N ILE A 61 -4.30 -10.64 -6.19
CA ILE A 61 -3.82 -11.38 -5.02
C ILE A 61 -3.06 -10.52 -4.03
N ASP A 62 -2.48 -9.40 -4.49
CA ASP A 62 -1.74 -8.47 -3.64
C ASP A 62 -2.03 -7.01 -4.00
N ASN A 63 -2.24 -6.21 -2.98
CA ASN A 63 -2.33 -4.77 -3.07
C ASN A 63 -1.71 -4.18 -1.80
N SER A 64 -0.71 -3.33 -1.94
CA SER A 64 0.06 -2.80 -0.80
C SER A 64 -0.81 -2.07 0.23
N PHE A 65 -1.83 -1.35 -0.22
CA PHE A 65 -2.77 -0.65 0.65
C PHE A 65 -3.60 -1.63 1.49
N ILE A 66 -4.21 -2.62 0.85
CA ILE A 66 -4.99 -3.66 1.53
C ILE A 66 -4.10 -4.47 2.50
N MET A 67 -2.89 -4.84 2.07
CA MET A 67 -1.94 -5.56 2.93
C MET A 67 -1.59 -4.74 4.18
N LEU A 68 -1.38 -3.43 4.05
CA LEU A 68 -1.12 -2.54 5.18
C LEU A 68 -2.31 -2.50 6.16
N LEU A 69 -3.53 -2.39 5.66
CA LEU A 69 -4.74 -2.40 6.52
C LEU A 69 -4.88 -3.73 7.29
N LYS A 70 -4.61 -4.87 6.64
CA LYS A 70 -4.59 -6.17 7.32
C LYS A 70 -3.54 -6.23 8.44
N VAL A 71 -2.37 -5.62 8.22
CA VAL A 71 -1.33 -5.50 9.26
C VAL A 71 -1.83 -4.67 10.42
N MET A 72 -2.46 -3.51 10.16
CA MET A 72 -3.01 -2.65 11.20
C MET A 72 -4.05 -3.37 12.06
N ILE A 73 -4.95 -4.12 11.44
CA ILE A 73 -5.96 -4.94 12.15
C ILE A 73 -5.26 -5.97 13.05
N ARG A 74 -4.25 -6.69 12.55
CA ARG A 74 -3.50 -7.69 13.33
C ARG A 74 -2.74 -7.09 14.51
N LEU A 75 -2.34 -5.82 14.38
CA LEU A 75 -1.71 -5.06 15.48
C LEU A 75 -2.73 -4.50 16.48
N GLY A 76 -4.02 -4.73 16.25
CA GLY A 76 -5.09 -4.28 17.15
C GLY A 76 -5.51 -2.83 16.95
N VAL A 77 -5.10 -2.20 15.86
CA VAL A 77 -5.56 -0.85 15.50
C VAL A 77 -7.04 -0.88 15.21
N LYS A 78 -7.81 0.08 15.76
CA LYS A 78 -9.27 0.15 15.62
C LYS A 78 -9.74 1.26 14.72
N LYS A 79 -8.91 2.29 14.54
CA LYS A 79 -9.24 3.45 13.69
C LYS A 79 -7.99 3.93 12.94
N VAL A 80 -8.16 4.29 11.67
CA VAL A 80 -7.12 4.88 10.83
C VAL A 80 -7.66 6.09 10.08
N ALA A 81 -6.82 7.10 9.90
CA ALA A 81 -7.05 8.20 8.97
C ALA A 81 -6.23 7.97 7.69
N LEU A 82 -6.90 8.00 6.55
CA LEU A 82 -6.34 7.64 5.25
C LEU A 82 -6.23 8.88 4.36
N GLY A 83 -5.05 9.17 3.86
CA GLY A 83 -4.80 10.25 2.92
C GLY A 83 -4.04 9.78 1.69
N GLY A 84 -4.39 10.33 0.50
CA GLY A 84 -3.74 9.98 -0.76
C GLY A 84 -4.15 8.63 -1.35
N PHE A 85 -5.29 8.09 -0.91
CA PHE A 85 -5.89 6.87 -1.48
C PHE A 85 -7.07 7.23 -2.38
N ASP A 86 -6.78 7.96 -3.46
CA ASP A 86 -7.79 8.58 -4.31
C ASP A 86 -8.54 7.57 -5.18
N GLY A 87 -7.92 6.42 -5.45
CA GLY A 87 -8.35 5.40 -6.39
C GLY A 87 -7.52 5.40 -7.66
N TYR A 88 -7.70 4.38 -8.49
CA TYR A 88 -6.95 4.21 -9.74
C TYR A 88 -7.73 4.79 -10.92
N MET A 89 -7.04 5.50 -11.80
CA MET A 89 -7.60 6.08 -13.03
C MET A 89 -6.91 5.49 -14.25
N GLY A 90 -7.64 5.38 -15.36
CA GLY A 90 -7.08 4.97 -16.65
C GLY A 90 -6.15 6.02 -17.28
N ASP A 91 -6.19 7.27 -16.83
CA ASP A 91 -5.23 8.31 -17.23
C ASP A 91 -3.98 8.24 -16.34
N ARG A 92 -2.86 7.88 -16.95
CA ARG A 92 -1.56 7.65 -16.30
C ARG A 92 -1.06 8.82 -15.45
N ARG A 93 -1.34 10.07 -15.85
CA ARG A 93 -0.82 11.28 -15.21
C ARG A 93 -1.44 11.58 -13.85
N LYS A 94 -2.45 10.81 -13.46
CA LYS A 94 -3.24 11.08 -12.25
C LYS A 94 -3.04 10.05 -11.13
N ASN A 95 -2.34 8.93 -11.39
CA ASN A 95 -2.22 7.85 -10.40
C ASN A 95 -1.03 8.01 -9.43
N TYR A 96 -0.02 8.81 -9.80
CA TYR A 96 1.18 8.95 -8.98
C TYR A 96 1.77 10.36 -9.08
N VAL A 97 2.19 10.89 -7.95
CA VAL A 97 2.89 12.19 -7.89
C VAL A 97 4.26 12.13 -8.59
N ASN A 98 4.95 10.99 -8.48
CA ASN A 98 6.23 10.77 -9.16
C ASN A 98 6.00 9.99 -10.46
N PRO A 99 6.25 10.61 -11.65
CA PRO A 99 6.05 9.95 -12.95
C PRO A 99 6.86 8.66 -13.14
N ASN A 100 8.01 8.54 -12.48
CA ASN A 100 8.86 7.34 -12.56
C ASN A 100 8.23 6.12 -11.85
N MET A 101 7.20 6.34 -11.04
CA MET A 101 6.47 5.29 -10.34
C MET A 101 5.21 4.83 -11.08
N GLU A 102 4.93 5.37 -12.26
CA GLU A 102 3.71 5.02 -12.99
C GLU A 102 3.61 3.54 -13.34
N TYR A 103 2.44 2.97 -13.06
CA TYR A 103 1.94 1.77 -13.72
C TYR A 103 1.04 2.16 -14.90
N LYS A 104 1.21 1.43 -15.99
CA LYS A 104 0.35 1.56 -17.17
C LYS A 104 -0.91 0.73 -16.95
N PHE A 105 -1.92 1.31 -16.31
CA PHE A 105 -3.24 0.69 -16.24
C PHE A 105 -4.06 1.04 -17.47
N SER A 106 -4.72 0.05 -18.08
CA SER A 106 -5.87 0.32 -18.94
C SER A 106 -7.05 0.79 -18.07
N LYS A 107 -8.03 1.45 -18.68
CA LYS A 107 -9.26 1.84 -17.97
C LYS A 107 -9.92 0.64 -17.28
N LYS A 108 -10.02 -0.49 -17.97
CA LYS A 108 -10.58 -1.73 -17.43
C LYS A 108 -9.80 -2.26 -16.22
N GLN A 109 -8.46 -2.18 -16.25
CA GLN A 109 -7.64 -2.60 -15.12
C GLN A 109 -7.81 -1.68 -13.90
N ALA A 110 -7.94 -0.36 -14.12
CA ALA A 110 -8.21 0.59 -13.06
C ALA A 110 -9.59 0.34 -12.42
N GLU A 111 -10.61 0.08 -13.23
CA GLU A 111 -11.95 -0.26 -12.76
C GLU A 111 -11.96 -1.55 -11.92
N SER A 112 -11.35 -2.64 -12.42
CA SER A 112 -11.25 -3.90 -11.67
C SER A 112 -10.49 -3.74 -10.34
N LEU A 113 -9.43 -2.92 -10.34
CA LEU A 113 -8.65 -2.67 -9.14
C LEU A 113 -9.45 -1.88 -8.09
N ASN A 114 -10.19 -0.87 -8.53
CA ASN A 114 -11.05 -0.10 -7.65
C ASN A 114 -12.19 -0.96 -7.07
N GLU A 115 -12.81 -1.79 -7.89
CA GLU A 115 -13.88 -2.71 -7.46
C GLU A 115 -13.36 -3.71 -6.41
N TYR A 116 -12.19 -4.30 -6.64
CA TYR A 116 -11.52 -5.14 -5.65
C TYR A 116 -11.28 -4.41 -4.34
N VAL A 117 -10.69 -3.22 -4.39
CA VAL A 117 -10.40 -2.42 -3.18
C VAL A 117 -11.69 -2.09 -2.44
N CYS A 118 -12.73 -1.59 -3.12
CA CYS A 118 -14.02 -1.30 -2.50
C CYS A 118 -14.62 -2.52 -1.78
N THR A 119 -14.58 -3.69 -2.44
CA THR A 119 -15.11 -4.93 -1.88
C THR A 119 -14.36 -5.33 -0.61
N VAL A 120 -13.04 -5.28 -0.63
CA VAL A 120 -12.23 -5.65 0.53
C VAL A 120 -12.38 -4.64 1.66
N LEU A 121 -12.43 -3.34 1.38
CA LEU A 121 -12.63 -2.30 2.41
C LEU A 121 -13.96 -2.50 3.15
N LYS A 122 -15.03 -2.87 2.45
CA LYS A 122 -16.32 -3.21 3.08
C LYS A 122 -16.18 -4.37 4.07
N THR A 123 -15.41 -5.39 3.73
CA THR A 123 -15.15 -6.52 4.63
C THR A 123 -14.30 -6.09 5.84
N LEU A 124 -13.27 -5.25 5.64
CA LEU A 124 -12.39 -4.81 6.72
C LEU A 124 -13.05 -3.79 7.64
N SER A 125 -14.10 -3.10 7.21
CA SER A 125 -14.81 -2.06 8.00
C SER A 125 -15.45 -2.59 9.28
N ASP A 126 -15.70 -3.89 9.38
CA ASP A 126 -16.19 -4.53 10.60
C ASP A 126 -15.15 -4.55 11.73
N GLU A 127 -13.87 -4.51 11.40
CA GLU A 127 -12.76 -4.59 12.34
C GLU A 127 -11.95 -3.29 12.47
N LEU A 128 -11.99 -2.43 11.45
CA LEU A 128 -11.18 -1.21 11.34
C LEU A 128 -12.02 -0.05 10.86
N GLU A 129 -12.23 0.95 11.71
CA GLU A 129 -12.83 2.22 11.32
C GLU A 129 -11.86 3.01 10.42
N MET A 130 -12.32 3.40 9.24
CA MET A 130 -11.52 4.12 8.24
C MET A 130 -12.11 5.50 7.98
N GLU A 131 -11.30 6.55 8.15
CA GLU A 131 -11.64 7.94 7.86
C GLU A 131 -10.77 8.45 6.72
N PHE A 132 -11.40 8.80 5.58
CA PHE A 132 -10.67 9.39 4.46
C PHE A 132 -10.54 10.90 4.66
N ILE A 133 -9.30 11.40 4.76
CA ILE A 133 -8.98 12.82 4.96
C ILE A 133 -8.67 13.55 3.66
N THR A 134 -8.61 12.86 2.54
CA THR A 134 -8.53 13.38 1.18
C THR A 134 -9.65 12.78 0.33
N ASP A 135 -9.95 13.42 -0.80
CA ASP A 135 -10.93 12.88 -1.76
C ASP A 135 -10.55 11.45 -2.16
N SER A 136 -11.53 10.55 -2.18
CA SER A 136 -11.31 9.14 -2.48
C SER A 136 -12.54 8.51 -3.12
N LEU A 137 -12.31 7.66 -4.12
CA LEU A 137 -13.37 6.81 -4.70
C LEU A 137 -13.89 5.75 -3.71
N TYR A 138 -13.19 5.58 -2.59
CA TYR A 138 -13.48 4.56 -1.57
C TYR A 138 -14.17 5.13 -0.33
N ALA A 139 -14.46 6.43 -0.30
CA ALA A 139 -15.00 7.15 0.87
C ALA A 139 -16.53 7.01 1.06
N GLU A 140 -17.20 6.07 0.36
CA GLU A 140 -18.65 5.84 0.50
C GLU A 140 -18.99 4.83 1.60
#